data_5e4b31aa867aaf7c0a85adc74fa91979
#
_entry.id   5e4b31aa867aaf7c0a85adc74fa91979
#
_cell.length_a   1.000
_cell.length_b   1.000
_cell.length_c   1.000
_cell.angle_alpha   90.00
_cell.angle_beta   90.00
_cell.angle_gamma   90.00
#
_symmetry.space_group_name_H-M   'P 1'
#
loop_
_entity.id
_entity.type
_entity.pdbx_description
1 polymer ?
#
loop_
_entity_poly.entity_id
_entity_poly.type
_entity_poly.pdbx_seq_one_letter_code
_entity_poly.pdbx_strand_id
1 'polypeptide(L)'
;CKAHPGEVQMGGSSNASVWHIAGGYLMNAADIELQMVTYQEGAATAVQNAASGFIQGVTVSLGEARNFIESGHLICLGVMDDQRNSLFPDVPTCKEQGYDIAYATQRGMAVPKGIDPAIKERLQAACAAAVEDPDFVTFMNNGGYTIAYQNAEEYTAFLAQSLTDVGEAMESLGL
;
A
#
# COMPACT_ATOMS: atom_id res chain seq x y z
N CYS A 1 2.53 -18.56 10.07
CA CYS A 1 2.89 -18.92 8.69
C CYS A 1 4.03 -19.95 8.62
N LYS A 2 5.23 -19.69 9.18
CA LYS A 2 6.39 -20.64 9.06
C LYS A 2 6.11 -22.05 9.58
N ALA A 3 5.26 -22.22 10.60
CA ALA A 3 4.87 -23.54 11.10
C ALA A 3 3.80 -24.24 10.23
N HIS A 4 3.10 -23.48 9.41
CA HIS A 4 2.00 -23.94 8.55
C HIS A 4 2.06 -23.21 7.20
N PRO A 5 3.02 -23.57 6.32
CA PRO A 5 3.19 -22.95 5.01
C PRO A 5 1.93 -23.13 4.15
N GLY A 6 1.46 -22.07 3.52
CA GLY A 6 0.28 -22.08 2.64
C GLY A 6 -1.09 -22.29 3.32
N GLU A 7 -1.14 -22.44 4.65
CA GLU A 7 -2.42 -22.65 5.36
C GLU A 7 -3.06 -21.33 5.81
N VAL A 8 -2.27 -20.24 5.95
CA VAL A 8 -2.77 -18.94 6.39
C VAL A 8 -3.37 -18.20 5.21
N GLN A 9 -4.67 -17.96 5.25
CA GLN A 9 -5.39 -17.20 4.22
C GLN A 9 -5.25 -15.70 4.47
N MET A 10 -4.75 -14.99 3.45
CA MET A 10 -4.60 -13.55 3.46
C MET A 10 -5.42 -12.94 2.33
N GLY A 11 -6.35 -12.05 2.67
CA GLY A 11 -7.16 -11.33 1.71
C GLY A 11 -6.46 -10.09 1.18
N GLY A 12 -6.82 -9.72 -0.05
CA GLY A 12 -6.44 -8.45 -0.66
C GLY A 12 -7.62 -7.87 -1.43
N SER A 13 -7.38 -7.39 -2.63
CA SER A 13 -8.42 -7.04 -3.60
C SER A 13 -8.39 -8.04 -4.76
N SER A 14 -8.70 -7.60 -5.98
CA SER A 14 -8.64 -8.45 -7.17
C SER A 14 -7.23 -8.98 -7.45
N ASN A 15 -7.15 -10.01 -8.30
CA ASN A 15 -5.88 -10.57 -8.73
C ASN A 15 -4.95 -9.50 -9.33
N ALA A 16 -3.65 -9.58 -9.03
CA ALA A 16 -2.63 -8.60 -9.41
C ALA A 16 -2.92 -7.14 -8.99
N SER A 17 -3.85 -6.93 -8.06
CA SER A 17 -4.07 -5.60 -7.47
C SER A 17 -2.94 -5.19 -6.52
N VAL A 18 -2.87 -3.90 -6.20
CA VAL A 18 -1.89 -3.37 -5.24
C VAL A 18 -1.89 -4.12 -3.92
N TRP A 19 -3.05 -4.52 -3.41
CA TRP A 19 -3.16 -5.26 -2.15
C TRP A 19 -2.77 -6.73 -2.28
N HIS A 20 -3.02 -7.36 -3.43
CA HIS A 20 -2.54 -8.70 -3.71
C HIS A 20 -1.00 -8.71 -3.78
N ILE A 21 -0.41 -7.75 -4.49
CA ILE A 21 1.04 -7.58 -4.60
C ILE A 21 1.68 -7.27 -3.24
N ALA A 22 1.02 -6.51 -2.36
CA ALA A 22 1.48 -6.29 -0.99
C ALA A 22 1.64 -7.61 -0.21
N GLY A 23 0.76 -8.58 -0.43
CA GLY A 23 0.92 -9.94 0.09
C GLY A 23 2.18 -10.63 -0.42
N GLY A 24 2.53 -10.47 -1.71
CA GLY A 24 3.76 -10.98 -2.31
C GLY A 24 5.02 -10.38 -1.68
N TYR A 25 5.05 -9.07 -1.47
CA TYR A 25 6.14 -8.41 -0.73
C TYR A 25 6.31 -8.99 0.68
N LEU A 26 5.19 -9.21 1.40
CA LEU A 26 5.24 -9.81 2.73
C LEU A 26 5.80 -11.23 2.69
N MET A 27 5.37 -12.06 1.73
CA MET A 27 5.88 -13.44 1.56
C MET A 27 7.38 -13.44 1.33
N ASN A 28 7.87 -12.59 0.43
CA ASN A 28 9.29 -12.50 0.10
C ASN A 28 10.14 -12.04 1.30
N ALA A 29 9.76 -10.95 1.93
CA ALA A 29 10.56 -10.37 3.01
C ALA A 29 10.56 -11.18 4.31
N ALA A 30 9.48 -11.91 4.58
CA ALA A 30 9.34 -12.74 5.77
C ALA A 30 9.74 -14.21 5.55
N ASP A 31 10.01 -14.60 4.30
CA ASP A 31 10.26 -15.99 3.90
C ASP A 31 9.13 -16.92 4.40
N ILE A 32 7.90 -16.62 3.95
CA ILE A 32 6.68 -17.33 4.33
C ILE A 32 5.81 -17.62 3.10
N GLU A 33 4.98 -18.66 3.20
CA GLU A 33 3.94 -18.97 2.23
C GLU A 33 2.57 -18.58 2.80
N LEU A 34 1.78 -17.83 2.03
CA LEU A 34 0.41 -17.44 2.32
C LEU A 34 -0.51 -17.95 1.22
N GLN A 35 -1.72 -18.35 1.58
CA GLN A 35 -2.79 -18.57 0.62
C GLN A 35 -3.48 -17.24 0.34
N MET A 36 -3.14 -16.59 -0.77
CA MET A 36 -3.78 -15.34 -1.15
C MET A 36 -5.21 -15.58 -1.66
N VAL A 37 -6.17 -14.89 -1.07
CA VAL A 37 -7.59 -14.91 -1.44
C VAL A 37 -7.97 -13.60 -2.08
N THR A 38 -8.38 -13.64 -3.35
CA THR A 38 -8.72 -12.45 -4.11
C THR A 38 -10.22 -12.16 -4.09
N TYR A 39 -10.58 -10.88 -4.02
CA TYR A 39 -11.94 -10.38 -3.98
C TYR A 39 -12.18 -9.41 -5.13
N GLN A 40 -12.99 -9.81 -6.10
CA GLN A 40 -13.24 -8.98 -7.30
C GLN A 40 -14.07 -7.72 -6.97
N GLU A 41 -14.83 -7.77 -5.89
CA GLU A 41 -15.64 -6.66 -5.37
C GLU A 41 -14.78 -5.58 -4.67
N GLY A 42 -13.51 -5.87 -4.43
CA GLY A 42 -12.56 -4.94 -3.84
C GLY A 42 -12.16 -5.26 -2.39
N ALA A 43 -11.30 -4.42 -1.84
CA ALA A 43 -10.69 -4.63 -0.53
C ALA A 43 -11.69 -4.62 0.64
N ALA A 44 -12.80 -3.90 0.51
CA ALA A 44 -13.83 -3.83 1.58
C ALA A 44 -14.39 -5.22 1.94
N THR A 45 -14.62 -6.07 0.97
CA THR A 45 -15.08 -7.45 1.19
C THR A 45 -14.01 -8.28 1.90
N ALA A 46 -12.73 -8.12 1.53
CA ALA A 46 -11.62 -8.79 2.22
C ALA A 46 -11.52 -8.38 3.70
N VAL A 47 -11.65 -7.07 3.98
CA VAL A 47 -11.62 -6.53 5.35
C VAL A 47 -12.77 -7.12 6.19
N GLN A 48 -13.99 -7.16 5.65
CA GLN A 48 -15.14 -7.75 6.33
C GLN A 48 -14.96 -9.24 6.62
N ASN A 49 -14.39 -9.99 5.68
CA ASN A 49 -14.14 -11.42 5.86
C ASN A 49 -13.04 -11.68 6.89
N ALA A 50 -12.00 -10.84 6.95
CA ALA A 50 -11.00 -10.93 8.01
C ALA A 50 -11.61 -10.57 9.38
N ALA A 51 -12.40 -9.50 9.46
CA ALA A 51 -13.05 -9.07 10.70
C ALA A 51 -14.05 -10.09 11.25
N SER A 52 -14.68 -10.89 10.39
CA SER A 52 -15.60 -11.98 10.77
C SER A 52 -14.93 -13.34 10.93
N GLY A 53 -13.61 -13.44 10.73
CA GLY A 53 -12.83 -14.66 10.93
C GLY A 53 -12.94 -15.69 9.79
N PHE A 54 -13.49 -15.32 8.63
CA PHE A 54 -13.50 -16.20 7.45
C PHE A 54 -12.11 -16.41 6.85
N ILE A 55 -11.26 -15.42 6.95
CA ILE A 55 -9.83 -15.49 6.60
C ILE A 55 -9.00 -14.96 7.77
N GLN A 56 -7.71 -15.34 7.84
CA GLN A 56 -6.87 -15.03 8.99
C GLN A 56 -6.28 -13.63 8.94
N GLY A 57 -6.20 -13.00 7.78
CA GLY A 57 -5.64 -11.65 7.68
C GLY A 57 -5.97 -10.97 6.37
N VAL A 58 -5.54 -9.72 6.25
CA VAL A 58 -5.78 -8.89 5.07
C VAL A 58 -4.63 -7.91 4.85
N THR A 59 -4.27 -7.68 3.59
CA THR A 59 -3.36 -6.62 3.16
C THR A 59 -4.19 -5.52 2.49
N VAL A 60 -4.30 -4.36 3.16
CA VAL A 60 -5.10 -3.20 2.71
C VAL A 60 -4.52 -1.90 3.26
N SER A 61 -5.04 -0.75 2.83
CA SER A 61 -4.69 0.50 3.49
C SER A 61 -5.29 0.60 4.90
N LEU A 62 -4.61 1.32 5.79
CA LEU A 62 -5.13 1.58 7.14
C LEU A 62 -6.49 2.29 7.10
N GLY A 63 -6.71 3.18 6.13
CA GLY A 63 -7.99 3.86 5.96
C GLY A 63 -9.15 2.91 5.69
N GLU A 64 -8.94 1.86 4.91
CA GLU A 64 -9.97 0.83 4.62
C GLU A 64 -10.26 -0.05 5.84
N ALA A 65 -9.26 -0.34 6.66
CA ALA A 65 -9.42 -1.18 7.86
C ALA A 65 -9.75 -0.39 9.14
N ARG A 66 -9.67 0.95 9.10
CA ARG A 66 -9.71 1.84 10.26
C ARG A 66 -10.85 1.52 11.24
N ASN A 67 -12.09 1.48 10.76
CA ASN A 67 -13.25 1.26 11.62
C ASN A 67 -13.21 -0.08 12.35
N PHE A 68 -12.67 -1.13 11.70
CA PHE A 68 -12.54 -2.46 12.29
C PHE A 68 -11.36 -2.54 13.28
N ILE A 69 -10.32 -1.75 13.07
CA ILE A 69 -9.19 -1.63 14.02
C ILE A 69 -9.66 -0.86 15.26
N GLU A 70 -10.30 0.31 15.09
CA GLU A 70 -10.80 1.15 16.18
C GLU A 70 -11.88 0.43 17.01
N SER A 71 -12.69 -0.42 16.38
CA SER A 71 -13.69 -1.25 17.09
C SER A 71 -13.14 -2.55 17.69
N GLY A 72 -11.86 -2.85 17.50
CA GLY A 72 -11.21 -4.05 18.04
C GLY A 72 -11.53 -5.36 17.32
N HIS A 73 -12.17 -5.31 16.13
CA HIS A 73 -12.43 -6.50 15.32
C HIS A 73 -11.21 -6.94 14.51
N LEU A 74 -10.29 -6.02 14.24
CA LEU A 74 -9.00 -6.30 13.60
C LEU A 74 -7.86 -5.73 14.44
N ILE A 75 -6.71 -6.38 14.35
CA ILE A 75 -5.44 -5.89 14.92
C ILE A 75 -4.52 -5.59 13.75
N CYS A 76 -4.01 -4.35 13.67
CA CYS A 76 -2.97 -4.02 12.71
C CYS A 76 -1.62 -4.52 13.23
N LEU A 77 -0.99 -5.43 12.48
CA LEU A 77 0.28 -6.06 12.87
C LEU A 77 1.48 -5.22 12.47
N GLY A 78 1.36 -4.39 11.45
CA GLY A 78 2.42 -3.51 10.98
C GLY A 78 2.03 -2.74 9.73
N VAL A 79 2.74 -1.67 9.44
CA VAL A 79 2.59 -0.88 8.22
C VAL A 79 3.80 -1.04 7.31
N MET A 80 3.57 -1.16 6.02
CA MET A 80 4.60 -1.26 4.98
C MET A 80 5.06 0.13 4.54
N ASP A 81 5.52 0.94 5.49
CA ASP A 81 6.00 2.29 5.25
C ASP A 81 7.34 2.51 5.98
N ASP A 82 8.09 3.52 5.61
CA ASP A 82 9.32 3.92 6.29
C ASP A 82 9.06 4.55 7.66
N GLN A 83 7.86 5.07 7.87
CA GLN A 83 7.44 5.72 9.11
C GLN A 83 6.10 5.15 9.59
N ARG A 84 5.91 5.20 10.92
CA ARG A 84 4.61 4.85 11.52
C ARG A 84 3.53 5.80 11.05
N ASN A 85 2.32 5.27 10.90
CA ASN A 85 1.17 6.07 10.50
C ASN A 85 0.73 7.00 11.64
N SER A 86 0.42 8.27 11.31
CA SER A 86 0.03 9.28 12.30
C SER A 86 -1.28 8.98 13.03
N LEU A 87 -2.20 8.25 12.40
CA LEU A 87 -3.47 7.84 13.04
C LEU A 87 -3.29 6.63 13.96
N PHE A 88 -2.25 5.82 13.72
CA PHE A 88 -1.95 4.61 14.50
C PHE A 88 -0.49 4.59 14.93
N PRO A 89 -0.05 5.54 15.78
CA PRO A 89 1.36 5.71 16.13
C PRO A 89 1.95 4.54 16.93
N ASP A 90 1.09 3.73 17.55
CA ASP A 90 1.50 2.53 18.28
C ASP A 90 1.75 1.32 17.37
N VAL A 91 1.28 1.36 16.11
CA VAL A 91 1.51 0.29 15.15
C VAL A 91 2.92 0.42 14.56
N PRO A 92 3.78 -0.60 14.72
CA PRO A 92 5.14 -0.55 14.19
C PRO A 92 5.15 -0.65 12.66
N THR A 93 6.23 -0.18 12.05
CA THR A 93 6.49 -0.48 10.64
C THR A 93 7.00 -1.92 10.48
N CYS A 94 6.91 -2.48 9.27
CA CYS A 94 7.51 -3.77 8.97
C CYS A 94 9.03 -3.72 9.17
N LYS A 95 9.68 -2.62 8.83
CA LYS A 95 11.13 -2.40 9.02
C LYS A 95 11.53 -2.43 10.51
N GLU A 96 10.75 -1.79 11.38
CA GLU A 96 10.99 -1.86 12.83
C GLU A 96 10.89 -3.28 13.39
N GLN A 97 10.16 -4.15 12.71
CA GLN A 97 10.01 -5.58 13.06
C GLN A 97 11.03 -6.49 12.37
N GLY A 98 11.98 -5.93 11.60
CA GLY A 98 13.05 -6.67 10.93
C GLY A 98 12.71 -7.14 9.51
N TYR A 99 11.58 -6.71 8.94
CA TYR A 99 11.19 -7.00 7.56
C TYR A 99 11.41 -5.76 6.70
N ASP A 100 12.35 -5.81 5.76
CA ASP A 100 12.66 -4.68 4.89
C ASP A 100 11.61 -4.56 3.78
N ILE A 101 10.46 -4.01 4.14
CA ILE A 101 9.36 -3.74 3.22
C ILE A 101 8.96 -2.28 3.34
N ALA A 102 8.94 -1.59 2.20
CA ALA A 102 8.25 -0.33 2.01
C ALA A 102 7.43 -0.44 0.72
N TYR A 103 6.12 -0.55 0.85
CA TYR A 103 5.21 -0.66 -0.28
C TYR A 103 3.92 0.09 -0.01
N ALA A 104 3.61 1.06 -0.86
CA ALA A 104 2.45 1.92 -0.69
C ALA A 104 1.73 2.15 -2.03
N THR A 105 0.45 2.45 -1.96
CA THR A 105 -0.30 2.95 -3.11
C THR A 105 0.19 4.34 -3.47
N GLN A 106 0.76 4.48 -4.66
CA GLN A 106 1.20 5.76 -5.21
C GLN A 106 0.10 6.36 -6.10
N ARG A 107 -0.08 7.67 -6.00
CA ARG A 107 -0.97 8.44 -6.88
C ARG A 107 -0.15 9.52 -7.57
N GLY A 108 -0.29 9.64 -8.88
CA GLY A 108 0.47 10.61 -9.65
C GLY A 108 -0.32 11.12 -10.86
N MET A 109 0.17 12.21 -11.45
CA MET A 109 -0.35 12.78 -12.69
C MET A 109 0.55 12.34 -13.85
N ALA A 110 -0.05 11.77 -14.89
CA ALA A 110 0.63 11.44 -16.12
C ALA A 110 0.17 12.38 -17.25
N VAL A 111 1.08 12.70 -18.15
CA VAL A 111 0.84 13.53 -19.33
C VAL A 111 1.29 12.81 -20.61
N PRO A 112 0.73 13.12 -21.78
CA PRO A 112 1.17 12.53 -23.05
C PRO A 112 2.65 12.80 -23.32
N LYS A 113 3.33 11.82 -23.92
CA LYS A 113 4.71 11.98 -24.38
C LYS A 113 4.80 13.12 -25.41
N GLY A 114 5.74 14.05 -25.20
CA GLY A 114 5.94 15.18 -26.10
C GLY A 114 5.02 16.38 -25.83
N ILE A 115 4.34 16.41 -24.67
CA ILE A 115 3.63 17.64 -24.26
C ILE A 115 4.55 18.85 -24.24
N ASP A 116 4.01 20.03 -24.52
CA ASP A 116 4.74 21.29 -24.46
C ASP A 116 5.45 21.43 -23.10
N PRO A 117 6.78 21.69 -23.08
CA PRO A 117 7.54 21.84 -21.84
C PRO A 117 6.97 22.88 -20.87
N ALA A 118 6.45 24.00 -21.39
CA ALA A 118 5.85 25.04 -20.54
C ALA A 118 4.56 24.55 -19.84
N ILE A 119 3.77 23.70 -20.51
CA ILE A 119 2.61 23.07 -19.88
C ILE A 119 3.04 22.08 -18.81
N LYS A 120 4.05 21.25 -19.10
CA LYS A 120 4.61 20.28 -18.12
C LYS A 120 5.10 21.01 -16.86
N GLU A 121 5.88 22.08 -17.03
CA GLU A 121 6.41 22.87 -15.92
C GLU A 121 5.29 23.49 -15.08
N ARG A 122 4.26 24.04 -15.73
CA ARG A 122 3.10 24.63 -15.02
C ARG A 122 2.31 23.59 -14.24
N LEU A 123 2.10 22.40 -14.79
CA LEU A 123 1.43 21.30 -14.09
C LEU A 123 2.24 20.82 -12.89
N GLN A 124 3.57 20.67 -13.04
CA GLN A 124 4.45 20.29 -11.94
C GLN A 124 4.44 21.33 -10.81
N ALA A 125 4.52 22.61 -11.15
CA ALA A 125 4.42 23.68 -10.16
C ALA A 125 3.07 23.68 -9.43
N ALA A 126 1.97 23.42 -10.14
CA ALA A 126 0.64 23.32 -9.54
C ALA A 126 0.54 22.11 -8.58
N CYS A 127 1.11 20.95 -8.93
CA CYS A 127 1.17 19.80 -8.04
C CYS A 127 1.99 20.10 -6.78
N ALA A 128 3.16 20.73 -6.94
CA ALA A 128 4.00 21.12 -5.80
C ALA A 128 3.27 22.09 -4.85
N ALA A 129 2.56 23.07 -5.38
CA ALA A 129 1.78 24.00 -4.58
C ALA A 129 0.59 23.31 -3.88
N ALA A 130 -0.06 22.36 -4.57
CA ALA A 130 -1.21 21.66 -4.02
C ALA A 130 -0.88 20.80 -2.78
N VAL A 131 0.29 20.16 -2.75
CA VAL A 131 0.69 19.33 -1.59
C VAL A 131 1.11 20.16 -0.36
N GLU A 132 1.33 21.46 -0.53
CA GLU A 132 1.60 22.42 0.54
C GLU A 132 0.34 23.15 1.00
N ASP A 133 -0.77 23.01 0.28
CA ASP A 133 -2.03 23.65 0.62
C ASP A 133 -2.56 23.12 1.96
N PRO A 134 -2.89 24.00 2.93
CA PRO A 134 -3.35 23.61 4.27
C PRO A 134 -4.60 22.72 4.28
N ASP A 135 -5.52 22.93 3.35
CA ASP A 135 -6.75 22.13 3.25
C ASP A 135 -6.43 20.73 2.74
N PHE A 136 -5.52 20.62 1.74
CA PHE A 136 -5.03 19.35 1.25
C PHE A 136 -4.27 18.58 2.34
N VAL A 137 -3.35 19.23 3.05
CA VAL A 137 -2.60 18.63 4.17
C VAL A 137 -3.56 18.12 5.25
N THR A 138 -4.57 18.92 5.61
CA THR A 138 -5.60 18.54 6.59
C THR A 138 -6.39 17.32 6.11
N PHE A 139 -6.81 17.32 4.85
CA PHE A 139 -7.51 16.17 4.25
C PHE A 139 -6.69 14.89 4.30
N MET A 140 -5.41 14.95 3.90
CA MET A 140 -4.51 13.80 3.90
C MET A 140 -4.27 13.27 5.32
N ASN A 141 -3.99 14.16 6.27
CA ASN A 141 -3.79 13.78 7.67
C ASN A 141 -5.03 13.13 8.30
N ASN A 142 -6.21 13.69 8.05
CA ASN A 142 -7.47 13.13 8.55
C ASN A 142 -7.77 11.74 7.97
N GLY A 143 -7.32 11.47 6.74
CA GLY A 143 -7.43 10.17 6.10
C GLY A 143 -6.33 9.18 6.48
N GLY A 144 -5.30 9.61 7.23
CA GLY A 144 -4.12 8.80 7.52
C GLY A 144 -3.24 8.52 6.30
N TYR A 145 -3.26 9.43 5.33
CA TYR A 145 -2.45 9.34 4.12
C TYR A 145 -1.14 10.11 4.29
N THR A 146 -0.04 9.51 3.87
CA THR A 146 1.26 10.17 3.86
C THR A 146 1.40 11.04 2.61
N ILE A 147 1.86 12.28 2.78
CA ILE A 147 2.25 13.13 1.65
C ILE A 147 3.72 12.86 1.35
N ALA A 148 3.98 12.25 0.19
CA ALA A 148 5.32 11.92 -0.31
C ALA A 148 5.47 12.51 -1.71
N TYR A 149 5.54 13.83 -1.81
CA TYR A 149 5.65 14.51 -3.10
C TYR A 149 6.99 14.18 -3.79
N GLN A 150 6.88 13.84 -5.06
CA GLN A 150 8.01 13.65 -5.97
C GLN A 150 7.78 14.50 -7.23
N ASN A 151 8.81 15.17 -7.68
CA ASN A 151 8.77 15.88 -8.96
C ASN A 151 8.75 14.88 -10.16
N ALA A 152 8.61 15.37 -11.38
CA ALA A 152 8.47 14.51 -12.55
C ALA A 152 9.67 13.59 -12.81
N GLU A 153 10.89 14.02 -12.48
CA GLU A 153 12.12 13.23 -12.65
C GLU A 153 12.20 12.14 -11.58
N GLU A 154 12.03 12.52 -10.33
CA GLU A 154 12.03 11.62 -9.18
C GLU A 154 10.93 10.55 -9.32
N TYR A 155 9.71 10.96 -9.68
CA TYR A 155 8.60 10.02 -9.84
C TYR A 155 8.80 9.07 -11.03
N THR A 156 9.43 9.54 -12.11
CA THR A 156 9.77 8.68 -13.26
C THR A 156 10.81 7.63 -12.87
N ALA A 157 11.84 8.03 -12.12
CA ALA A 157 12.86 7.10 -11.62
C ALA A 157 12.25 6.08 -10.64
N PHE A 158 11.39 6.54 -9.72
CA PHE A 158 10.63 5.69 -8.81
C PHE A 158 9.79 4.65 -9.56
N LEU A 159 9.03 5.06 -10.58
CA LEU A 159 8.21 4.13 -11.37
C LEU A 159 9.04 3.09 -12.12
N ALA A 160 10.23 3.47 -12.62
CA ALA A 160 11.14 2.53 -13.27
C ALA A 160 11.67 1.45 -12.30
N GLN A 161 12.02 1.83 -11.07
CA GLN A 161 12.42 0.89 -10.03
C GLN A 161 11.24 0.01 -9.60
N SER A 162 10.07 0.63 -9.35
CA SER A 162 8.87 -0.09 -8.93
C SER A 162 8.44 -1.17 -9.93
N LEU A 163 8.72 -1.00 -11.22
CA LEU A 163 8.41 -2.03 -12.21
C LEU A 163 9.20 -3.32 -11.97
N THR A 164 10.46 -3.21 -11.52
CA THR A 164 11.29 -4.37 -11.16
C THR A 164 10.79 -5.01 -9.88
N ASP A 165 10.59 -4.21 -8.84
CA ASP A 165 10.21 -4.69 -7.51
C ASP A 165 8.84 -5.37 -7.53
N VAL A 166 7.88 -4.80 -8.26
CA VAL A 166 6.55 -5.40 -8.46
C VAL A 166 6.65 -6.72 -9.25
N GLY A 167 7.54 -6.79 -10.25
CA GLY A 167 7.80 -8.02 -10.99
C GLY A 167 8.22 -9.18 -10.07
N GLU A 168 9.18 -8.94 -9.18
CA GLU A 168 9.63 -9.93 -8.20
C GLU A 168 8.51 -10.36 -7.25
N ALA A 169 7.69 -9.42 -6.79
CA ALA A 169 6.54 -9.73 -5.94
C ALA A 169 5.47 -10.54 -6.68
N MET A 170 5.25 -10.28 -7.97
CA MET A 170 4.33 -11.07 -8.81
C MET A 170 4.81 -12.49 -9.02
N GLU A 171 6.12 -12.71 -9.23
CA GLU A 171 6.68 -14.05 -9.36
C GLU A 171 6.41 -14.90 -8.10
N SER A 172 6.52 -14.34 -6.92
CA SER A 172 6.19 -15.05 -5.66
C SER A 172 4.71 -15.39 -5.50
N LEU A 173 3.84 -14.68 -6.22
CA LEU A 173 2.41 -14.97 -6.28
C LEU A 173 2.03 -15.96 -7.39
N GLY A 174 3.01 -16.38 -8.22
CA GLY A 174 2.78 -17.24 -9.39
C GLY A 174 2.04 -16.53 -10.55
N LEU A 175 2.23 -15.21 -10.69
CA LEU A 175 1.63 -14.33 -11.70
C LEU A 175 2.60 -14.01 -12.83
#